data_1d5713aa5a48b48b0ce440fd8ae919d6
#
_entry.id   1d5713aa5a48b48b0ce440fd8ae919d6
#
_cell.length_a   1.000
_cell.length_b   1.000
_cell.length_c   1.000
_cell.angle_alpha   90.00
_cell.angle_beta   90.00
_cell.angle_gamma   90.00
#
_symmetry.space_group_name_H-M   'P 1'
#
loop_
_entity.id
_entity.type
_entity.pdbx_description
1 polymer ?
#
loop_
_entity_poly.entity_id
_entity_poly.type
_entity_poly.pdbx_seq_one_letter_code
_entity_poly.pdbx_strand_id
1 'polypeptide(L)'
;MTVHKPAQHDAAKLHVTGTARYTDDIPTPASCLHLAFGLSNVAHGKITNLDLKDVRASEGVIDVLTATDLPAANDVSASNHDEPLLADGTVQFVGQPIFLVVAKSHLLARKAAKKGKVKIKELPAILSIDDALAANSKFEEPIIFAKGDAADAIAKAEYTLSGSLEIGGQEHFYLEGQAALSIPNESDITVHSSTQHPSEIQHKVAEALGLPFHN
;
A
#
# COMPACT_ATOMS: atom_id res chain seq x y z
N MET A 1 -37.56 -4.13 -10.73
CA MET A 1 -36.36 -4.54 -11.49
C MET A 1 -35.68 -3.31 -12.04
N THR A 2 -34.39 -3.10 -11.70
CA THR A 2 -33.58 -1.95 -12.14
C THR A 2 -32.61 -2.30 -13.26
N VAL A 3 -32.61 -3.55 -13.73
CA VAL A 3 -31.75 -4.00 -14.84
C VAL A 3 -32.10 -3.19 -16.10
N HIS A 4 -31.10 -2.68 -16.79
CA HIS A 4 -31.21 -1.78 -17.95
C HIS A 4 -31.81 -0.39 -17.69
N LYS A 5 -31.94 0.03 -16.41
CA LYS A 5 -32.31 1.41 -16.07
C LYS A 5 -31.10 2.12 -15.47
N PRO A 6 -30.85 3.40 -15.81
CA PRO A 6 -29.84 4.18 -15.15
C PRO A 6 -30.15 4.24 -13.65
N ALA A 7 -29.14 3.89 -12.81
CA ALA A 7 -29.23 4.08 -11.37
C ALA A 7 -28.32 5.25 -10.99
N GLN A 8 -28.84 6.15 -10.17
CA GLN A 8 -28.03 7.24 -9.63
C GLN A 8 -27.05 6.68 -8.61
N HIS A 9 -25.80 7.13 -8.66
CA HIS A 9 -24.80 6.80 -7.65
C HIS A 9 -25.21 7.36 -6.29
N ASP A 10 -25.10 6.58 -5.22
CA ASP A 10 -25.60 6.93 -3.88
C ASP A 10 -25.05 8.25 -3.36
N ALA A 11 -23.77 8.51 -3.58
CA ALA A 11 -23.10 9.74 -3.15
C ALA A 11 -23.24 10.91 -4.15
N ALA A 12 -23.84 10.73 -5.34
CA ALA A 12 -23.87 11.77 -6.36
C ALA A 12 -24.50 13.07 -5.86
N LYS A 13 -25.60 12.98 -5.10
CA LYS A 13 -26.26 14.14 -4.51
C LYS A 13 -25.35 14.87 -3.53
N LEU A 14 -24.61 14.14 -2.71
CA LEU A 14 -23.70 14.71 -1.71
C LEU A 14 -22.59 15.52 -2.39
N HIS A 15 -22.02 14.99 -3.47
CA HIS A 15 -20.95 15.67 -4.22
C HIS A 15 -21.45 16.96 -4.88
N VAL A 16 -22.59 16.94 -5.57
CA VAL A 16 -23.10 18.15 -6.27
C VAL A 16 -23.67 19.20 -5.33
N THR A 17 -24.02 18.83 -4.09
CA THR A 17 -24.48 19.80 -3.06
C THR A 17 -23.36 20.26 -2.13
N GLY A 18 -22.12 19.74 -2.28
CA GLY A 18 -21.00 20.08 -1.42
C GLY A 18 -21.12 19.52 0.02
N THR A 19 -21.92 18.48 0.23
CA THR A 19 -22.13 17.84 1.54
C THR A 19 -21.44 16.48 1.66
N ALA A 20 -20.77 16.03 0.60
CA ALA A 20 -19.89 14.85 0.68
C ALA A 20 -18.74 15.10 1.65
N ARG A 21 -18.37 14.08 2.41
CA ARG A 21 -17.25 14.13 3.36
C ARG A 21 -16.18 13.15 2.93
N TYR A 22 -14.95 13.62 2.94
CA TYR A 22 -13.76 12.79 2.84
C TYR A 22 -13.23 12.44 4.24
N THR A 23 -12.28 11.53 4.34
CA THR A 23 -11.70 11.13 5.62
C THR A 23 -11.13 12.34 6.38
N ASP A 24 -10.47 13.27 5.69
CA ASP A 24 -9.92 14.48 6.29
C ASP A 24 -10.97 15.49 6.79
N ASP A 25 -12.24 15.37 6.36
CA ASP A 25 -13.35 16.20 6.82
C ASP A 25 -13.98 15.66 8.13
N ILE A 26 -13.58 14.48 8.58
CA ILE A 26 -14.09 13.88 9.81
C ILE A 26 -13.41 14.55 11.01
N PRO A 27 -14.19 15.09 11.98
CA PRO A 27 -13.62 15.69 13.17
C PRO A 27 -12.71 14.70 13.91
N THR A 28 -11.44 15.03 14.00
CA THR A 28 -10.45 14.20 14.68
C THR A 28 -10.61 14.32 16.20
N PRO A 29 -10.71 13.21 16.96
CA PRO A 29 -10.75 13.25 18.42
C PRO A 29 -9.54 13.99 19.02
N ALA A 30 -9.74 14.75 20.10
CA ALA A 30 -8.66 15.54 20.72
C ALA A 30 -7.47 14.69 21.21
N SER A 31 -7.72 13.41 21.54
CA SER A 31 -6.70 12.44 21.97
C SER A 31 -6.13 11.60 20.81
N CYS A 32 -6.44 11.92 19.57
CA CYS A 32 -5.98 11.15 18.41
C CYS A 32 -4.44 11.13 18.35
N LEU A 33 -3.90 9.95 18.12
CA LEU A 33 -2.48 9.74 17.84
C LEU A 33 -2.27 9.74 16.32
N HIS A 34 -1.10 10.20 15.92
CA HIS A 34 -0.74 10.33 14.52
C HIS A 34 0.38 9.37 14.17
N LEU A 35 0.29 8.78 12.99
CA LEU A 35 1.21 7.76 12.51
C LEU A 35 2.10 8.30 11.40
N ALA A 36 3.37 7.84 11.36
CA ALA A 36 4.27 8.07 10.24
C ALA A 36 5.22 6.88 10.06
N PHE A 37 5.47 6.50 8.82
CA PHE A 37 6.38 5.42 8.51
C PHE A 37 7.83 5.88 8.43
N GLY A 38 8.76 5.03 8.93
CA GLY A 38 10.15 5.03 8.52
C GLY A 38 10.30 4.14 7.29
N LEU A 39 10.80 4.73 6.21
CA LEU A 39 10.79 4.12 4.88
C LEU A 39 12.18 3.70 4.42
N SER A 40 12.24 2.68 3.55
CA SER A 40 13.46 2.30 2.85
C SER A 40 13.88 3.37 1.83
N ASN A 41 15.17 3.63 1.76
CA ASN A 41 15.79 4.41 0.69
C ASN A 41 16.54 3.52 -0.34
N VAL A 42 16.42 2.20 -0.19
CA VAL A 42 17.07 1.19 -1.03
C VAL A 42 16.00 0.39 -1.76
N ALA A 43 16.25 0.09 -3.03
CA ALA A 43 15.32 -0.63 -3.89
C ALA A 43 15.24 -2.13 -3.58
N HIS A 44 16.37 -2.76 -3.22
CA HIS A 44 16.42 -4.17 -2.83
C HIS A 44 17.60 -4.41 -1.89
N GLY A 45 17.34 -5.05 -0.75
CA GLY A 45 18.41 -5.31 0.20
C GLY A 45 17.96 -6.02 1.47
N LYS A 46 18.95 -6.45 2.26
CA LYS A 46 18.72 -7.05 3.57
C LYS A 46 18.95 -6.02 4.67
N ILE A 47 17.99 -5.88 5.56
CA ILE A 47 18.13 -5.07 6.78
C ILE A 47 19.11 -5.79 7.70
N THR A 48 20.25 -5.17 7.96
CA THR A 48 21.31 -5.74 8.80
C THR A 48 21.35 -5.13 10.20
N ASN A 49 20.78 -3.94 10.35
CA ASN A 49 20.63 -3.29 11.66
C ASN A 49 19.50 -2.27 11.61
N LEU A 50 18.72 -2.19 12.69
CA LEU A 50 17.65 -1.24 12.90
C LEU A 50 17.84 -0.57 14.27
N ASP A 51 18.35 0.68 14.29
CA ASP A 51 18.53 1.45 15.51
C ASP A 51 17.45 2.57 15.57
N LEU A 52 16.51 2.40 16.47
CA LEU A 52 15.37 3.29 16.68
C LEU A 52 15.43 4.08 18.01
N LYS A 53 16.59 4.10 18.68
CA LYS A 53 16.75 4.78 19.97
C LYS A 53 16.42 6.27 19.88
N ASP A 54 16.97 6.96 18.88
CA ASP A 54 16.74 8.39 18.66
C ASP A 54 15.29 8.68 18.23
N VAL A 55 14.61 7.72 17.57
CA VAL A 55 13.20 7.80 17.23
C VAL A 55 12.35 7.75 18.51
N ARG A 56 12.55 6.71 19.32
CA ARG A 56 11.82 6.50 20.59
C ARG A 56 12.03 7.64 21.59
N ALA A 57 13.23 8.26 21.61
CA ALA A 57 13.56 9.38 22.46
C ALA A 57 13.07 10.74 21.94
N SER A 58 12.41 10.78 20.79
CA SER A 58 11.96 12.04 20.18
C SER A 58 10.74 12.60 20.90
N GLU A 59 10.67 13.93 20.96
CA GLU A 59 9.56 14.65 21.59
C GLU A 59 8.22 14.23 21.00
N GLY A 60 7.25 13.94 21.89
CA GLY A 60 5.88 13.60 21.53
C GLY A 60 5.68 12.23 20.91
N VAL A 61 6.71 11.42 20.79
CA VAL A 61 6.59 10.01 20.41
C VAL A 61 6.01 9.23 21.60
N ILE A 62 5.02 8.41 21.31
CA ILE A 62 4.33 7.53 22.26
C ILE A 62 4.86 6.11 22.11
N ASP A 63 4.99 5.64 20.85
CA ASP A 63 5.53 4.32 20.58
C ASP A 63 6.16 4.24 19.17
N VAL A 64 6.92 3.17 18.94
CA VAL A 64 7.52 2.85 17.64
C VAL A 64 7.39 1.35 17.44
N LEU A 65 6.67 0.96 16.40
CA LEU A 65 6.37 -0.43 16.06
C LEU A 65 7.23 -0.91 14.88
N THR A 66 7.62 -2.16 14.93
CA THR A 66 8.31 -2.89 13.86
C THR A 66 7.47 -4.11 13.46
N ALA A 67 7.90 -4.87 12.47
CA ALA A 67 7.21 -6.08 12.04
C ALA A 67 6.98 -7.07 13.21
N THR A 68 7.90 -7.14 14.17
CA THR A 68 7.80 -8.03 15.34
C THR A 68 6.82 -7.57 16.40
N ASP A 69 6.36 -6.32 16.33
CA ASP A 69 5.42 -5.75 17.29
C ASP A 69 3.95 -5.87 16.82
N LEU A 70 3.73 -6.35 15.59
CA LEU A 70 2.38 -6.57 15.07
C LEU A 70 1.72 -7.74 15.81
N PRO A 71 0.44 -7.57 16.21
CA PRO A 71 -0.23 -8.59 17.03
C PRO A 71 -0.57 -9.87 16.27
N ALA A 72 -0.67 -9.82 14.94
CA ALA A 72 -1.01 -10.96 14.09
C ALA A 72 -0.33 -10.87 12.71
N ALA A 73 -1.09 -10.88 11.61
CA ALA A 73 -0.52 -10.96 10.28
C ALA A 73 0.26 -9.70 9.86
N ASN A 74 1.47 -9.89 9.35
CA ASN A 74 2.26 -8.85 8.69
C ASN A 74 2.12 -8.98 7.17
N ASP A 75 0.90 -8.86 6.66
CA ASP A 75 0.60 -9.07 5.24
C ASP A 75 -0.57 -8.20 4.80
N VAL A 76 -0.34 -7.41 3.77
CA VAL A 76 -1.34 -6.54 3.13
C VAL A 76 -1.61 -6.93 1.68
N SER A 77 -1.03 -8.03 1.20
CA SER A 77 -1.20 -8.49 -0.17
C SER A 77 -2.63 -8.93 -0.46
N ALA A 78 -3.07 -8.70 -1.67
CA ALA A 78 -4.39 -9.11 -2.13
C ALA A 78 -4.50 -10.62 -2.39
N SER A 79 -3.39 -11.30 -2.75
CA SER A 79 -3.43 -12.70 -3.19
C SER A 79 -2.21 -13.54 -2.79
N ASN A 80 -0.99 -13.06 -3.03
CA ASN A 80 0.20 -13.92 -3.00
C ASN A 80 0.90 -14.01 -1.65
N HIS A 81 0.45 -13.29 -0.63
CA HIS A 81 1.03 -13.24 0.72
C HIS A 81 2.52 -12.85 0.73
N ASP A 82 2.92 -11.91 -0.13
CA ASP A 82 4.29 -11.46 -0.35
C ASP A 82 4.51 -9.96 -0.13
N GLU A 83 3.48 -9.25 0.36
CA GLU A 83 3.52 -7.81 0.63
C GLU A 83 3.41 -7.53 2.13
N PRO A 84 4.52 -7.51 2.88
CA PRO A 84 4.47 -7.23 4.30
C PRO A 84 4.05 -5.78 4.59
N LEU A 85 3.21 -5.58 5.61
CA LEU A 85 2.83 -4.26 6.13
C LEU A 85 4.07 -3.46 6.58
N LEU A 86 4.98 -4.12 7.30
CA LEU A 86 6.29 -3.58 7.67
C LEU A 86 7.37 -4.57 7.24
N ALA A 87 8.41 -4.09 6.57
CA ALA A 87 9.49 -4.94 6.08
C ALA A 87 10.15 -5.75 7.21
N ASP A 88 10.25 -7.05 7.01
CA ASP A 88 10.91 -8.00 7.93
C ASP A 88 12.14 -8.60 7.25
N GLY A 89 13.30 -8.15 7.67
CA GLY A 89 14.60 -8.62 7.19
C GLY A 89 14.98 -8.24 5.77
N THR A 90 14.05 -7.96 4.88
CA THR A 90 14.32 -7.62 3.47
C THR A 90 13.47 -6.43 3.03
N VAL A 91 14.07 -5.54 2.24
CA VAL A 91 13.36 -4.48 1.52
C VAL A 91 13.36 -4.77 0.02
N GLN A 92 12.24 -4.48 -0.63
CA GLN A 92 11.96 -4.84 -2.03
C GLN A 92 11.71 -3.64 -2.93
N PHE A 93 11.50 -2.43 -2.36
CA PHE A 93 11.34 -1.19 -3.12
C PHE A 93 11.70 0.03 -2.28
N VAL A 94 12.07 1.12 -2.96
CA VAL A 94 12.25 2.43 -2.32
C VAL A 94 10.92 2.93 -1.79
N GLY A 95 10.88 3.33 -0.52
CA GLY A 95 9.65 3.76 0.13
C GLY A 95 8.90 2.64 0.86
N GLN A 96 9.41 1.40 0.88
CA GLN A 96 8.79 0.34 1.68
C GLN A 96 8.82 0.68 3.18
N PRO A 97 7.69 0.57 3.89
CA PRO A 97 7.64 0.76 5.34
C PRO A 97 8.51 -0.26 6.09
N ILE A 98 9.33 0.23 7.02
CA ILE A 98 10.20 -0.61 7.87
C ILE A 98 9.75 -0.57 9.33
N PHE A 99 9.33 0.61 9.80
CA PHE A 99 8.82 0.82 11.15
C PHE A 99 7.75 1.91 11.14
N LEU A 100 6.91 1.92 12.16
CA LEU A 100 5.82 2.86 12.34
C LEU A 100 6.03 3.68 13.61
N VAL A 101 5.97 4.99 13.50
CA VAL A 101 6.05 5.93 14.64
C VAL A 101 4.65 6.38 15.03
N VAL A 102 4.32 6.26 16.32
CA VAL A 102 3.09 6.74 16.93
C VAL A 102 3.42 7.99 17.75
N ALA A 103 2.82 9.13 17.44
CA ALA A 103 3.12 10.39 18.13
C ALA A 103 1.88 11.28 18.33
N LYS A 104 2.03 12.31 19.19
CA LYS A 104 0.97 13.27 19.55
C LYS A 104 0.55 14.20 18.39
N SER A 105 1.34 14.29 17.32
CA SER A 105 0.97 15.02 16.10
C SER A 105 1.68 14.44 14.90
N HIS A 106 1.08 14.64 13.71
CA HIS A 106 1.64 14.18 12.44
C HIS A 106 3.05 14.75 12.17
N LEU A 107 3.26 16.04 12.51
CA LEU A 107 4.57 16.68 12.35
C LEU A 107 5.64 16.02 13.25
N LEU A 108 5.31 15.71 14.50
CA LEU A 108 6.22 15.03 15.42
C LEU A 108 6.51 13.60 14.96
N ALA A 109 5.49 12.85 14.53
CA ALA A 109 5.68 11.50 13.97
C ALA A 109 6.65 11.52 12.78
N ARG A 110 6.43 12.40 11.79
CA ARG A 110 7.30 12.54 10.60
C ARG A 110 8.72 12.99 10.92
N LYS A 111 8.88 13.93 11.88
CA LYS A 111 10.23 14.35 12.33
C LYS A 111 10.98 13.21 13.03
N ALA A 112 10.29 12.45 13.86
CA ALA A 112 10.86 11.31 14.56
C ALA A 112 11.24 10.19 13.59
N ALA A 113 10.38 9.84 12.63
CA ALA A 113 10.64 8.80 11.64
C ALA A 113 11.95 9.02 10.85
N LYS A 114 12.30 10.29 10.57
CA LYS A 114 13.57 10.64 9.90
C LYS A 114 14.83 10.38 10.71
N LYS A 115 14.71 10.10 12.01
CA LYS A 115 15.86 9.80 12.89
C LYS A 115 16.20 8.32 12.95
N GLY A 116 15.38 7.45 12.35
CA GLY A 116 15.64 6.03 12.28
C GLY A 116 16.94 5.73 11.51
N LYS A 117 17.81 4.91 12.10
CA LYS A 117 19.06 4.49 11.47
C LYS A 117 18.92 3.04 11.01
N VAL A 118 18.64 2.87 9.74
CA VAL A 118 18.50 1.57 9.10
C VAL A 118 19.74 1.28 8.29
N LYS A 119 20.44 0.16 8.60
CA LYS A 119 21.54 -0.33 7.77
C LYS A 119 21.02 -1.43 6.88
N ILE A 120 21.12 -1.22 5.56
CA ILE A 120 20.68 -2.18 4.55
C ILE A 120 21.92 -2.60 3.74
N LYS A 121 22.12 -3.91 3.64
CA LYS A 121 23.04 -4.49 2.67
C LYS A 121 22.31 -4.59 1.34
N GLU A 122 22.68 -3.73 0.41
CA GLU A 122 22.09 -3.71 -0.91
C GLU A 122 22.29 -5.03 -1.66
N LEU A 123 21.28 -5.43 -2.41
CA LEU A 123 21.25 -6.56 -3.32
C LEU A 123 20.96 -6.05 -4.73
N PRO A 124 21.31 -6.82 -5.77
CA PRO A 124 20.95 -6.46 -7.15
C PRO A 124 19.46 -6.19 -7.26
N ALA A 125 19.12 -5.02 -7.79
CA ALA A 125 17.74 -4.62 -8.06
C ALA A 125 17.48 -4.67 -9.57
N ILE A 126 16.37 -5.27 -9.97
CA ILE A 126 15.88 -5.31 -11.35
C ILE A 126 14.82 -4.23 -11.46
N LEU A 127 15.11 -3.16 -12.22
CA LEU A 127 14.28 -1.96 -12.24
C LEU A 127 13.68 -1.66 -13.62
N SER A 128 14.04 -2.43 -14.65
CA SER A 128 13.50 -2.29 -16.00
C SER A 128 12.88 -3.58 -16.50
N ILE A 129 11.98 -3.46 -17.46
CA ILE A 129 11.35 -4.62 -18.13
C ILE A 129 12.41 -5.45 -18.85
N ASP A 130 13.35 -4.80 -19.54
CA ASP A 130 14.41 -5.46 -20.30
C ASP A 130 15.34 -6.27 -19.39
N ASP A 131 15.73 -5.71 -18.23
CA ASP A 131 16.53 -6.42 -17.23
C ASP A 131 15.78 -7.61 -16.65
N ALA A 132 14.46 -7.47 -16.40
CA ALA A 132 13.62 -8.54 -15.90
C ALA A 132 13.49 -9.69 -16.92
N LEU A 133 13.32 -9.37 -18.19
CA LEU A 133 13.29 -10.36 -19.27
C LEU A 133 14.65 -11.05 -19.43
N ALA A 134 15.74 -10.31 -19.42
CA ALA A 134 17.09 -10.87 -19.52
C ALA A 134 17.45 -11.79 -18.34
N ALA A 135 16.99 -11.45 -17.14
CA ALA A 135 17.18 -12.25 -15.93
C ALA A 135 16.15 -13.38 -15.78
N ASN A 136 15.18 -13.51 -16.68
CA ASN A 136 14.02 -14.39 -16.55
C ASN A 136 13.29 -14.21 -15.20
N SER A 137 13.26 -12.97 -14.69
CA SER A 137 12.60 -12.61 -13.45
C SER A 137 11.14 -12.32 -13.74
N LYS A 138 10.27 -13.22 -13.31
CA LYS A 138 8.82 -13.12 -13.50
C LYS A 138 8.16 -13.10 -12.12
N PHE A 139 7.06 -12.37 -12.02
CA PHE A 139 6.23 -12.37 -10.82
C PHE A 139 5.44 -13.69 -10.70
N GLU A 140 4.89 -14.13 -11.82
CA GLU A 140 4.17 -15.39 -11.96
C GLU A 140 4.25 -15.92 -13.39
N GLU A 141 3.83 -17.16 -13.61
CA GLU A 141 3.81 -17.74 -14.95
C GLU A 141 2.78 -17.03 -15.83
N PRO A 142 3.11 -16.82 -17.14
CA PRO A 142 2.21 -16.11 -18.04
C PRO A 142 0.88 -16.85 -18.21
N ILE A 143 -0.22 -16.14 -18.07
CA ILE A 143 -1.55 -16.64 -18.46
C ILE A 143 -1.68 -16.48 -19.97
N ILE A 144 -1.79 -17.60 -20.67
CA ILE A 144 -1.90 -17.61 -22.13
C ILE A 144 -3.36 -17.82 -22.51
N PHE A 145 -3.94 -16.82 -23.16
CA PHE A 145 -5.26 -16.91 -23.77
C PHE A 145 -5.11 -16.83 -25.29
N ALA A 146 -5.31 -17.95 -25.98
CA ALA A 146 -5.06 -18.06 -27.41
C ALA A 146 -6.23 -18.69 -28.17
N LYS A 147 -6.46 -18.25 -29.41
CA LYS A 147 -7.36 -18.86 -30.37
C LYS A 147 -6.65 -19.00 -31.70
N GLY A 148 -6.52 -20.24 -32.21
CA GLY A 148 -5.75 -20.54 -33.42
C GLY A 148 -4.24 -20.46 -33.17
N ASP A 149 -3.46 -20.31 -34.25
CA ASP A 149 -2.01 -20.16 -34.25
C ASP A 149 -1.63 -18.77 -34.78
N ALA A 150 -1.41 -17.82 -33.84
CA ALA A 150 -1.07 -16.45 -34.21
C ALA A 150 0.31 -16.34 -34.83
N ALA A 151 1.27 -17.15 -34.43
CA ALA A 151 2.63 -17.12 -34.95
C ALA A 151 2.65 -17.59 -36.43
N ASP A 152 1.95 -18.68 -36.73
CA ASP A 152 1.81 -19.19 -38.08
C ASP A 152 1.05 -18.21 -39.00
N ALA A 153 -0.01 -17.59 -38.49
CA ALA A 153 -0.77 -16.59 -39.22
C ALA A 153 0.05 -15.34 -39.57
N ILE A 154 0.87 -14.85 -38.62
CA ILE A 154 1.78 -13.71 -38.86
C ILE A 154 2.87 -14.11 -39.89
N ALA A 155 3.46 -15.30 -39.77
CA ALA A 155 4.49 -15.77 -40.68
C ALA A 155 4.00 -15.93 -42.14
N LYS A 156 2.70 -16.22 -42.32
CA LYS A 156 2.07 -16.38 -43.66
C LYS A 156 1.40 -15.09 -44.16
N ALA A 157 1.37 -14.02 -43.37
CA ALA A 157 0.73 -12.78 -43.82
C ALA A 157 1.52 -12.11 -44.92
N GLU A 158 0.82 -11.61 -45.95
CA GLU A 158 1.42 -10.88 -47.06
C GLU A 158 2.07 -9.57 -46.61
N TYR A 159 1.49 -8.92 -45.60
CA TYR A 159 2.01 -7.69 -45.04
C TYR A 159 2.11 -7.83 -43.51
N THR A 160 3.23 -7.45 -42.94
CA THR A 160 3.47 -7.39 -41.50
C THR A 160 3.98 -6.03 -41.08
N LEU A 161 3.57 -5.56 -39.89
CA LEU A 161 4.10 -4.38 -39.27
C LEU A 161 4.62 -4.77 -37.88
N SER A 162 5.82 -4.31 -37.53
CA SER A 162 6.41 -4.50 -36.20
C SER A 162 6.82 -3.15 -35.62
N GLY A 163 6.65 -3.00 -34.36
CA GLY A 163 7.01 -1.78 -33.62
C GLY A 163 6.99 -2.00 -32.11
N SER A 164 7.52 -1.03 -31.38
CA SER A 164 7.48 -0.98 -29.95
C SER A 164 6.83 0.32 -29.46
N LEU A 165 6.15 0.26 -28.33
CA LEU A 165 5.56 1.41 -27.66
C LEU A 165 5.96 1.38 -26.20
N GLU A 166 6.58 2.46 -25.71
CA GLU A 166 6.90 2.65 -24.32
C GLU A 166 5.82 3.51 -23.67
N ILE A 167 5.20 2.99 -22.58
CA ILE A 167 4.14 3.66 -21.85
C ILE A 167 4.56 3.71 -20.38
N GLY A 168 4.75 4.92 -19.86
CA GLY A 168 5.03 5.14 -18.44
C GLY A 168 3.82 4.90 -17.56
N GLY A 169 4.07 4.73 -16.26
CA GLY A 169 3.02 4.69 -15.26
C GLY A 169 2.21 5.98 -15.23
N GLN A 170 0.94 5.88 -14.85
CA GLN A 170 0.02 7.01 -14.75
C GLN A 170 -0.53 7.12 -13.33
N GLU A 171 -0.38 8.29 -12.74
CA GLU A 171 -1.05 8.65 -11.49
C GLU A 171 -2.45 9.18 -11.79
N HIS A 172 -3.47 8.66 -11.10
CA HIS A 172 -4.86 9.07 -11.31
C HIS A 172 -5.14 10.49 -10.79
N PHE A 173 -4.36 10.96 -9.82
CA PHE A 173 -4.48 12.27 -9.20
C PHE A 173 -5.91 12.55 -8.69
N TYR A 174 -6.46 11.59 -7.96
CA TYR A 174 -7.78 11.69 -7.34
C TYR A 174 -7.82 12.80 -6.27
N LEU A 175 -9.00 13.33 -5.99
CA LEU A 175 -9.18 14.49 -5.11
C LEU A 175 -8.90 14.17 -3.65
N GLU A 176 -9.39 13.02 -3.15
CA GLU A 176 -9.14 12.56 -1.80
C GLU A 176 -7.76 11.91 -1.69
N GLY A 177 -6.86 12.48 -0.87
CA GLY A 177 -5.58 11.86 -0.54
C GLY A 177 -5.76 10.53 0.19
N GLN A 178 -4.70 9.71 0.25
CA GLN A 178 -4.74 8.47 1.03
C GLN A 178 -4.68 8.80 2.51
N ALA A 179 -5.82 8.64 3.18
CA ALA A 179 -5.99 8.92 4.59
C ALA A 179 -6.80 7.82 5.28
N ALA A 180 -6.52 7.59 6.55
CA ALA A 180 -7.30 6.69 7.40
C ALA A 180 -7.42 7.25 8.82
N LEU A 181 -8.58 7.09 9.42
CA LEU A 181 -8.86 7.39 10.83
C LEU A 181 -9.49 6.16 11.48
N SER A 182 -8.83 5.62 12.50
CA SER A 182 -9.33 4.49 13.28
C SER A 182 -9.84 4.96 14.63
N ILE A 183 -11.05 4.55 14.98
CA ILE A 183 -11.70 4.91 16.24
C ILE A 183 -12.07 3.62 16.96
N PRO A 184 -11.34 3.26 18.04
CA PRO A 184 -11.73 2.12 18.88
C PRO A 184 -13.06 2.38 19.61
N ASN A 185 -13.91 1.37 19.73
CA ASN A 185 -15.17 1.41 20.43
C ASN A 185 -15.43 0.07 21.12
N GLU A 186 -15.20 -0.01 22.42
CA GLU A 186 -15.30 -1.25 23.22
C GLU A 186 -14.48 -2.42 22.63
N SER A 187 -15.15 -3.36 21.98
CA SER A 187 -14.54 -4.53 21.32
C SER A 187 -14.32 -4.34 19.82
N ASP A 188 -14.81 -3.23 19.27
CA ASP A 188 -14.85 -2.99 17.84
C ASP A 188 -13.93 -1.84 17.41
N ILE A 189 -13.59 -1.77 16.14
CA ILE A 189 -12.82 -0.66 15.57
C ILE A 189 -13.54 -0.14 14.33
N THR A 190 -13.92 1.14 14.36
CA THR A 190 -14.40 1.81 13.15
C THR A 190 -13.23 2.43 12.40
N VAL A 191 -13.04 2.03 11.15
CA VAL A 191 -12.01 2.58 10.27
C VAL A 191 -12.64 3.38 9.15
N HIS A 192 -12.36 4.69 9.11
CA HIS A 192 -12.64 5.55 7.97
C HIS A 192 -11.39 5.56 7.09
N SER A 193 -11.52 5.16 5.84
CA SER A 193 -10.38 5.05 4.92
C SER A 193 -10.76 5.50 3.52
N SER A 194 -9.86 6.24 2.88
CA SER A 194 -9.95 6.46 1.44
C SER A 194 -9.60 5.15 0.72
N THR A 195 -10.60 4.51 0.16
CA THR A 195 -10.44 3.23 -0.55
C THR A 195 -11.56 3.01 -1.56
N GLN A 196 -11.27 2.29 -2.63
CA GLN A 196 -12.28 1.76 -3.55
C GLN A 196 -12.70 0.32 -3.22
N HIS A 197 -12.07 -0.31 -2.20
CA HIS A 197 -12.32 -1.69 -1.79
C HIS A 197 -12.53 -1.84 -0.27
N PRO A 198 -13.67 -1.37 0.28
CA PRO A 198 -13.92 -1.36 1.72
C PRO A 198 -13.80 -2.73 2.39
N SER A 199 -14.30 -3.79 1.72
CA SER A 199 -14.25 -5.16 2.27
C SER A 199 -12.83 -5.69 2.42
N GLU A 200 -11.93 -5.36 1.49
CA GLU A 200 -10.52 -5.74 1.60
C GLU A 200 -9.84 -5.04 2.77
N ILE A 201 -10.08 -3.73 2.93
CA ILE A 201 -9.58 -2.98 4.09
C ILE A 201 -10.08 -3.61 5.40
N GLN A 202 -11.36 -3.96 5.48
CA GLN A 202 -11.93 -4.63 6.67
C GLN A 202 -11.19 -5.94 6.97
N HIS A 203 -10.98 -6.79 5.96
CA HIS A 203 -10.27 -8.05 6.13
C HIS A 203 -8.82 -7.83 6.56
N LYS A 204 -8.07 -6.96 5.88
CA LYS A 204 -6.66 -6.72 6.18
C LYS A 204 -6.43 -6.09 7.54
N VAL A 205 -7.29 -5.17 7.96
CA VAL A 205 -7.23 -4.61 9.32
C VAL A 205 -7.52 -5.68 10.37
N ALA A 206 -8.56 -6.49 10.17
CA ALA A 206 -8.89 -7.57 11.09
C ALA A 206 -7.78 -8.63 11.17
N GLU A 207 -7.21 -9.03 10.04
CA GLU A 207 -6.07 -9.97 9.98
C GLU A 207 -4.84 -9.40 10.70
N ALA A 208 -4.48 -8.13 10.47
CA ALA A 208 -3.33 -7.50 11.12
C ALA A 208 -3.49 -7.35 12.63
N LEU A 209 -4.74 -7.17 13.10
CA LEU A 209 -5.07 -7.03 14.53
C LEU A 209 -5.40 -8.37 15.20
N GLY A 210 -5.58 -9.45 14.45
CA GLY A 210 -6.02 -10.74 14.98
C GLY A 210 -7.47 -10.72 15.48
N LEU A 211 -8.33 -9.91 14.88
CA LEU A 211 -9.74 -9.74 15.25
C LEU A 211 -10.66 -10.47 14.26
N PRO A 212 -11.86 -10.87 14.68
CA PRO A 212 -12.91 -11.29 13.77
C PRO A 212 -13.30 -10.16 12.81
N PHE A 213 -13.69 -10.50 11.56
CA PHE A 213 -14.01 -9.50 10.54
C PHE A 213 -15.23 -8.62 10.84
N HIS A 214 -16.06 -9.01 11.78
CA HIS A 214 -17.26 -8.27 12.17
C HIS A 214 -17.07 -7.32 13.35
N ASN A 215 -15.85 -7.23 13.88
CA ASN A 215 -15.51 -6.35 15.00
C ASN A 215 -14.95 -5.00 14.57
#